data_257db30d258d436228099d14f02c6208
#
_entry.id   257db30d258d436228099d14f02c6208
#
_cell.length_a   1.000
_cell.length_b   1.000
_cell.length_c   1.000
_cell.angle_alpha   90.00
_cell.angle_beta   90.00
_cell.angle_gamma   90.00
#
_symmetry.space_group_name_H-M   'P 1'
#
loop_
_entity.id
_entity.type
_entity.pdbx_description
1 polymer ?
#
loop_
_entity_poly.entity_id
_entity_poly.type
_entity_poly.pdbx_seq_one_letter_code
_entity_poly.pdbx_strand_id
1 'polypeptide(L)'
;MTLQTPQPPPSALRAVLAALDDESALSKPAAAALRHTPGPLLPAHPLAVYVLEGSALGTARRTGWRFLIKHGTGGVVAAAEVAETAGGHTFSHFAAGPYLDSTVQALRQAWQLAQGSRTVRLPRLLSMPGHYATALWLNGSAPDGGDDLLIPLSPAPLGVTAHRIYHAAELLAALERPPLGGTAVLLSQG
;
A
#
# COMPACT_ATOMS: atom_id res chain seq x y z
N MET A 1 10.48 0.93 -17.94
CA MET A 1 10.59 0.78 -16.48
C MET A 1 10.44 -0.69 -16.12
N THR A 2 11.26 -1.22 -15.22
CA THR A 2 11.12 -2.60 -14.74
C THR A 2 10.69 -2.53 -13.27
N LEU A 3 9.61 -3.24 -12.90
CA LEU A 3 9.27 -3.42 -11.49
C LEU A 3 10.08 -4.58 -10.94
N GLN A 4 10.91 -4.29 -9.95
CA GLN A 4 11.64 -5.30 -9.21
C GLN A 4 10.78 -5.78 -8.05
N THR A 5 10.64 -7.09 -7.89
CA THR A 5 9.94 -7.65 -6.73
C THR A 5 10.81 -7.49 -5.49
N PRO A 6 10.33 -6.77 -4.45
CA PRO A 6 11.06 -6.67 -3.19
C PRO A 6 11.30 -8.06 -2.58
N GLN A 7 12.46 -8.25 -1.97
CA GLN A 7 12.76 -9.47 -1.21
C GLN A 7 12.41 -9.25 0.27
N PRO A 8 11.33 -9.86 0.78
CA PRO A 8 11.00 -9.74 2.18
C PRO A 8 11.96 -10.55 3.05
N PRO A 9 12.20 -10.15 4.30
CA PRO A 9 12.95 -10.98 5.24
C PRO A 9 12.26 -12.34 5.42
N PRO A 10 13.04 -13.44 5.58
CA PRO A 10 12.47 -14.78 5.78
C PRO A 10 11.54 -14.87 6.98
N SER A 11 11.77 -14.08 8.03
CA SER A 11 10.90 -13.99 9.22
C SER A 11 9.53 -13.40 8.89
N ALA A 12 9.43 -12.42 7.99
CA ALA A 12 8.16 -11.86 7.57
C ALA A 12 7.33 -12.88 6.79
N LEU A 13 7.95 -13.59 5.84
CA LEU A 13 7.27 -14.65 5.09
C LEU A 13 6.79 -15.79 6.01
N ARG A 14 7.64 -16.22 6.96
CA ARG A 14 7.25 -17.25 7.94
C ARG A 14 6.07 -16.84 8.80
N ALA A 15 5.99 -15.58 9.21
CA ALA A 15 4.86 -15.06 9.97
C ALA A 15 3.53 -15.15 9.18
N VAL A 16 3.56 -14.89 7.88
CA VAL A 16 2.37 -15.04 7.02
C VAL A 16 1.99 -16.50 6.85
N LEU A 17 2.96 -17.39 6.57
CA LEU A 17 2.68 -18.81 6.40
C LEU A 17 2.08 -19.42 7.67
N ALA A 18 2.64 -19.10 8.86
CA ALA A 18 2.09 -19.54 10.13
C ALA A 18 0.65 -19.03 10.35
N ALA A 19 0.34 -17.79 9.95
CA ALA A 19 -1.00 -17.23 10.08
C ALA A 19 -2.03 -17.87 9.11
N LEU A 20 -1.57 -18.34 7.95
CA LEU A 20 -2.43 -19.08 7.00
C LEU A 20 -2.77 -20.50 7.49
N ASP A 21 -1.96 -21.06 8.38
CA ASP A 21 -2.20 -22.37 9.03
C ASP A 21 -2.88 -22.23 10.41
N ASP A 22 -3.07 -20.99 10.91
CA ASP A 22 -3.66 -20.73 12.23
C ASP A 22 -5.18 -20.52 12.14
N GLU A 23 -5.95 -21.46 12.67
CA GLU A 23 -7.41 -21.37 12.72
C GLU A 23 -7.91 -20.12 13.43
N SER A 24 -7.20 -19.64 14.46
CA SER A 24 -7.60 -18.45 15.21
C SER A 24 -7.45 -17.17 14.36
N ALA A 25 -6.40 -17.07 13.56
CA ALA A 25 -6.22 -15.99 12.60
C ALA A 25 -7.27 -16.04 11.48
N LEU A 26 -7.56 -17.23 10.98
CA LEU A 26 -8.55 -17.45 9.92
C LEU A 26 -10.00 -17.29 10.41
N SER A 27 -10.30 -17.44 11.70
CA SER A 27 -11.65 -17.25 12.24
C SER A 27 -12.13 -15.79 12.20
N LYS A 28 -11.24 -14.81 12.08
CA LYS A 28 -11.57 -13.38 12.08
C LYS A 28 -12.38 -12.99 10.82
N PRO A 29 -13.29 -12.01 10.91
CA PRO A 29 -14.12 -11.55 9.77
C PRO A 29 -13.28 -11.16 8.53
N ALA A 30 -12.15 -10.49 8.72
CA ALA A 30 -11.28 -10.07 7.64
C ALA A 30 -10.65 -11.24 6.84
N ALA A 31 -10.63 -12.45 7.41
CA ALA A 31 -10.17 -13.68 6.77
C ALA A 31 -11.29 -14.48 6.09
N ALA A 32 -12.53 -13.97 6.06
CA ALA A 32 -13.66 -14.71 5.52
C ALA A 32 -13.44 -15.19 4.07
N ALA A 33 -12.87 -14.34 3.22
CA ALA A 33 -12.56 -14.71 1.84
C ALA A 33 -11.57 -15.89 1.75
N LEU A 34 -10.59 -15.95 2.66
CA LEU A 34 -9.60 -17.04 2.71
C LEU A 34 -10.25 -18.39 3.02
N ARG A 35 -11.18 -18.42 4.00
CA ARG A 35 -11.88 -19.65 4.41
C ARG A 35 -12.76 -20.25 3.31
N HIS A 36 -13.31 -19.40 2.44
CA HIS A 36 -14.23 -19.83 1.37
C HIS A 36 -13.51 -20.06 0.03
N THR A 37 -12.21 -19.83 -0.02
CA THR A 37 -11.42 -20.02 -1.24
C THR A 37 -10.88 -21.43 -1.28
N PRO A 38 -11.27 -22.27 -2.27
CA PRO A 38 -10.76 -23.61 -2.39
C PRO A 38 -9.31 -23.61 -2.94
N GLY A 39 -8.50 -24.56 -2.42
CA GLY A 39 -7.14 -24.79 -2.89
C GLY A 39 -6.06 -24.03 -2.14
N PRO A 40 -4.81 -24.12 -2.58
CA PRO A 40 -3.68 -23.57 -1.85
C PRO A 40 -3.69 -22.04 -1.88
N LEU A 41 -3.43 -21.44 -0.71
CA LEU A 41 -3.25 -20.01 -0.51
C LEU A 41 -1.76 -19.69 -0.52
N LEU A 42 -1.34 -18.78 -1.37
CA LEU A 42 0.08 -18.46 -1.59
C LEU A 42 0.36 -16.98 -1.34
N PRO A 43 1.27 -16.63 -0.41
CA PRO A 43 1.78 -15.27 -0.29
C PRO A 43 2.52 -14.85 -1.57
N ALA A 44 2.17 -13.69 -2.11
CA ALA A 44 2.72 -13.15 -3.35
C ALA A 44 2.86 -11.63 -3.25
N HIS A 45 3.59 -11.04 -4.19
CA HIS A 45 3.76 -9.59 -4.32
C HIS A 45 4.04 -8.90 -2.98
N PRO A 46 5.15 -9.23 -2.28
CA PRO A 46 5.49 -8.57 -1.03
C PRO A 46 5.73 -7.07 -1.28
N LEU A 47 5.13 -6.24 -0.43
CA LEU A 47 5.28 -4.79 -0.46
C LEU A 47 5.79 -4.34 0.91
N ALA A 48 6.94 -3.68 0.94
CA ALA A 48 7.39 -3.03 2.16
C ALA A 48 6.45 -1.86 2.49
N VAL A 49 6.00 -1.76 3.73
CA VAL A 49 5.08 -0.73 4.21
C VAL A 49 5.86 0.35 4.92
N TYR A 50 5.64 1.58 4.50
CA TYR A 50 6.24 2.77 5.08
C TYR A 50 5.18 3.71 5.63
N VAL A 51 5.52 4.45 6.66
CA VAL A 51 4.71 5.54 7.22
C VAL A 51 5.48 6.84 7.06
N LEU A 52 4.80 7.84 6.51
CA LEU A 52 5.26 9.22 6.40
C LEU A 52 4.43 10.09 7.35
N GLU A 53 5.06 10.62 8.38
CA GLU A 53 4.43 11.52 9.37
C GLU A 53 4.68 13.00 9.04
N GLY A 54 5.65 13.29 8.19
CA GLY A 54 6.01 14.64 7.72
C GLY A 54 5.75 14.82 6.23
N SER A 55 6.34 15.88 5.65
CA SER A 55 6.18 16.25 4.25
C SER A 55 7.32 15.76 3.33
N ALA A 56 8.43 15.31 3.89
CA ALA A 56 9.60 14.87 3.13
C ALA A 56 9.64 13.34 2.98
N LEU A 57 9.52 12.83 1.76
CA LEU A 57 9.48 11.38 1.48
C LEU A 57 10.69 10.62 2.04
N GLY A 58 11.86 11.25 2.08
CA GLY A 58 13.08 10.67 2.66
C GLY A 58 13.00 10.39 4.16
N THR A 59 12.00 10.94 4.88
CA THR A 59 11.76 10.67 6.31
C THR A 59 10.79 9.51 6.54
N ALA A 60 10.27 8.90 5.48
CA ALA A 60 9.36 7.77 5.61
C ALA A 60 10.05 6.58 6.28
N ARG A 61 9.41 6.05 7.32
CA ARG A 61 9.94 4.94 8.12
C ARG A 61 9.25 3.63 7.76
N ARG A 62 10.03 2.58 7.51
CA ARG A 62 9.45 1.25 7.29
C ARG A 62 8.84 0.74 8.60
N THR A 63 7.63 0.18 8.51
CA THR A 63 6.88 -0.35 9.65
C THR A 63 6.54 -1.83 9.51
N GLY A 64 6.72 -2.40 8.32
CA GLY A 64 6.43 -3.81 8.10
C GLY A 64 6.32 -4.19 6.64
N TRP A 65 5.52 -5.20 6.39
CA TRP A 65 5.30 -5.79 5.08
C TRP A 65 3.83 -6.14 4.87
N ARG A 66 3.37 -6.00 3.63
CA ARG A 66 2.11 -6.53 3.14
C ARG A 66 2.39 -7.61 2.10
N PHE A 67 1.73 -8.75 2.24
CA PHE A 67 1.73 -9.81 1.24
C PHE A 67 0.34 -9.95 0.66
N LEU A 68 0.22 -9.98 -0.66
CA LEU A 68 -1.04 -10.33 -1.31
C LEU A 68 -1.20 -11.84 -1.28
N ILE A 69 -2.35 -12.32 -0.82
CA ILE A 69 -2.65 -13.75 -0.77
C ILE A 69 -3.42 -14.14 -2.02
N LYS A 70 -2.83 -15.03 -2.80
CA LYS A 70 -3.40 -15.56 -4.04
C LYS A 70 -3.89 -16.99 -3.83
N HIS A 71 -4.91 -17.37 -4.56
CA HIS A 71 -5.30 -18.76 -4.68
C HIS A 71 -4.76 -19.38 -5.98
N GLY A 72 -4.85 -20.69 -6.14
CA GLY A 72 -4.20 -21.45 -7.20
C GLY A 72 -4.46 -20.99 -8.64
N THR A 73 -5.58 -20.34 -8.94
CA THR A 73 -5.90 -19.74 -10.24
C THR A 73 -5.35 -18.32 -10.42
N GLY A 74 -4.65 -17.79 -9.43
CA GLY A 74 -3.94 -16.52 -9.52
C GLY A 74 -4.70 -15.28 -9.06
N GLY A 75 -5.97 -15.37 -8.65
CA GLY A 75 -6.71 -14.25 -8.07
C GLY A 75 -6.19 -13.86 -6.69
N VAL A 76 -6.16 -12.57 -6.37
CA VAL A 76 -5.86 -12.05 -5.02
C VAL A 76 -7.15 -12.07 -4.22
N VAL A 77 -7.13 -12.70 -3.04
CA VAL A 77 -8.33 -12.88 -2.19
C VAL A 77 -8.23 -12.13 -0.87
N ALA A 78 -7.02 -11.86 -0.41
CA ALA A 78 -6.75 -11.09 0.81
C ALA A 78 -5.35 -10.47 0.75
N ALA A 79 -5.03 -9.63 1.73
CA ALA A 79 -3.66 -9.26 2.08
C ALA A 79 -3.35 -9.69 3.51
N ALA A 80 -2.10 -10.04 3.79
CA ALA A 80 -1.57 -10.29 5.12
C ALA A 80 -0.64 -9.15 5.52
N GLU A 81 -0.91 -8.53 6.65
CA GLU A 81 -0.09 -7.47 7.24
C GLU A 81 0.87 -8.05 8.27
N VAL A 82 2.12 -7.67 8.16
CA VAL A 82 3.20 -8.09 9.05
C VAL A 82 3.88 -6.85 9.61
N ALA A 83 3.87 -6.68 10.91
CA ALA A 83 4.56 -5.60 11.59
C ALA A 83 6.04 -5.92 11.82
N GLU A 84 6.90 -4.93 11.66
CA GLU A 84 8.30 -4.99 12.05
C GLU A 84 8.40 -4.61 13.53
N THR A 85 9.01 -5.46 14.34
CA THR A 85 9.17 -5.29 15.80
C THR A 85 10.64 -5.42 16.18
N ALA A 86 11.00 -5.05 17.42
CA ALA A 86 12.36 -5.24 17.92
C ALA A 86 12.82 -6.72 17.90
N GLY A 87 11.87 -7.66 18.01
CA GLY A 87 12.14 -9.11 17.95
C GLY A 87 12.07 -9.72 16.56
N GLY A 88 11.85 -8.92 15.52
CA GLY A 88 11.73 -9.39 14.14
C GLY A 88 10.38 -9.02 13.51
N HIS A 89 9.65 -9.99 12.93
CA HIS A 89 8.42 -9.76 12.22
C HIS A 89 7.26 -10.55 12.85
N THR A 90 6.13 -9.89 13.04
CA THR A 90 4.92 -10.48 13.64
C THR A 90 3.74 -10.27 12.73
N PHE A 91 2.95 -11.34 12.46
CA PHE A 91 1.68 -11.21 11.77
C PHE A 91 0.73 -10.30 12.57
N SER A 92 0.10 -9.36 11.90
CA SER A 92 -0.85 -8.42 12.50
C SER A 92 -2.29 -8.84 12.20
N HIS A 93 -2.68 -8.86 10.94
CA HIS A 93 -4.04 -9.21 10.53
C HIS A 93 -4.12 -9.51 9.04
N PHE A 94 -5.21 -10.14 8.62
CA PHE A 94 -5.62 -10.16 7.22
C PHE A 94 -6.47 -8.94 6.88
N ALA A 95 -6.38 -8.48 5.63
CA ALA A 95 -7.18 -7.40 5.08
C ALA A 95 -7.84 -7.85 3.78
N ALA A 96 -9.06 -7.39 3.54
CA ALA A 96 -9.84 -7.66 2.33
C ALA A 96 -10.72 -6.45 1.98
N GLY A 97 -11.43 -6.51 0.88
CA GLY A 97 -12.38 -5.49 0.46
C GLY A 97 -11.79 -4.39 -0.42
N PRO A 98 -12.48 -3.23 -0.55
CA PRO A 98 -12.17 -2.22 -1.56
C PRO A 98 -10.74 -1.67 -1.53
N TYR A 99 -10.14 -1.61 -0.37
CA TYR A 99 -8.76 -1.16 -0.20
C TYR A 99 -7.75 -2.15 -0.81
N LEU A 100 -8.02 -3.46 -0.70
CA LEU A 100 -7.23 -4.49 -1.36
C LEU A 100 -7.37 -4.39 -2.87
N ASP A 101 -8.60 -4.24 -3.38
CA ASP A 101 -8.86 -4.09 -4.81
C ASP A 101 -8.14 -2.88 -5.38
N SER A 102 -8.13 -1.77 -4.64
CA SER A 102 -7.39 -0.57 -5.00
C SER A 102 -5.87 -0.80 -5.07
N THR A 103 -5.32 -1.57 -4.12
CA THR A 103 -3.89 -1.95 -4.14
C THR A 103 -3.56 -2.80 -5.37
N VAL A 104 -4.40 -3.78 -5.70
CA VAL A 104 -4.23 -4.63 -6.89
C VAL A 104 -4.31 -3.81 -8.17
N GLN A 105 -5.26 -2.87 -8.25
CA GLN A 105 -5.40 -1.97 -9.40
C GLN A 105 -4.16 -1.09 -9.58
N ALA A 106 -3.65 -0.48 -8.51
CA ALA A 106 -2.45 0.35 -8.56
C ALA A 106 -1.21 -0.47 -9.00
N LEU A 107 -1.07 -1.70 -8.53
CA LEU A 107 -0.01 -2.61 -8.98
C LEU A 107 -0.12 -2.95 -10.47
N ARG A 108 -1.34 -3.21 -10.98
CA ARG A 108 -1.55 -3.45 -12.41
C ARG A 108 -1.13 -2.24 -13.26
N GLN A 109 -1.48 -1.03 -12.83
CA GLN A 109 -1.06 0.21 -13.49
C GLN A 109 0.47 0.36 -13.47
N ALA A 110 1.10 0.08 -12.33
CA ALA A 110 2.55 0.11 -12.20
C ALA A 110 3.23 -0.89 -13.16
N TRP A 111 2.69 -2.10 -13.32
CA TRP A 111 3.18 -3.09 -14.29
C TRP A 111 3.00 -2.62 -15.74
N GLN A 112 1.87 -2.02 -16.08
CA GLN A 112 1.64 -1.46 -17.42
C GLN A 112 2.63 -0.33 -17.72
N LEU A 113 2.86 0.56 -16.76
CA LEU A 113 3.86 1.62 -16.87
C LEU A 113 5.27 1.06 -17.05
N ALA A 114 5.56 -0.10 -16.42
CA ALA A 114 6.86 -0.74 -16.48
C ALA A 114 7.24 -1.24 -17.90
N GLN A 115 6.26 -1.61 -18.71
CA GLN A 115 6.51 -2.16 -20.04
C GLN A 115 7.11 -1.17 -21.03
N GLY A 116 6.98 0.15 -20.80
CA GLY A 116 7.44 1.20 -21.72
C GLY A 116 8.76 1.90 -21.32
N SER A 117 9.45 1.51 -20.24
CA SER A 117 10.62 2.25 -19.72
C SER A 117 11.73 1.32 -19.25
N ARG A 118 12.99 1.80 -19.32
CA ARG A 118 14.17 1.08 -18.84
C ARG A 118 14.51 1.31 -17.36
N THR A 119 13.79 2.21 -16.69
CA THR A 119 14.04 2.55 -15.28
C THR A 119 13.59 1.39 -14.36
N VAL A 120 14.41 1.01 -13.41
CA VAL A 120 14.06 0.02 -12.37
C VAL A 120 13.38 0.74 -11.21
N ARG A 121 12.26 0.20 -10.71
CA ARG A 121 11.53 0.73 -9.56
C ARG A 121 11.12 -0.36 -8.60
N LEU A 122 11.14 -0.04 -7.31
CA LEU A 122 10.69 -0.91 -6.22
C LEU A 122 9.30 -0.49 -5.75
N PRO A 123 8.28 -1.34 -5.91
CA PRO A 123 6.96 -1.06 -5.37
C PRO A 123 6.96 -1.20 -3.84
N ARG A 124 6.41 -0.18 -3.16
CA ARG A 124 6.23 -0.09 -1.72
C ARG A 124 4.84 0.45 -1.43
N LEU A 125 4.38 0.33 -0.21
CA LEU A 125 3.19 1.05 0.26
C LEU A 125 3.62 2.19 1.17
N LEU A 126 3.04 3.36 0.94
CA LEU A 126 3.24 4.56 1.73
C LEU A 126 1.94 4.95 2.40
N SER A 127 1.89 4.87 3.72
CA SER A 127 0.80 5.40 4.54
C SER A 127 1.13 6.80 4.98
N MET A 128 0.20 7.72 4.85
CA MET A 128 0.30 9.13 5.25
C MET A 128 -0.86 9.44 6.19
N PRO A 129 -0.76 9.06 7.50
CA PRO A 129 -1.87 9.14 8.44
C PRO A 129 -2.42 10.56 8.61
N GLY A 130 -1.55 11.56 8.63
CA GLY A 130 -1.93 12.97 8.75
C GLY A 130 -2.84 13.48 7.61
N HIS A 131 -2.86 12.78 6.48
CA HIS A 131 -3.68 13.10 5.32
C HIS A 131 -4.76 12.03 5.04
N TYR A 132 -4.90 11.01 5.91
CA TYR A 132 -5.80 9.86 5.68
C TYR A 132 -5.59 9.24 4.30
N ALA A 133 -4.35 9.18 3.83
CA ALA A 133 -3.99 8.73 2.50
C ALA A 133 -3.06 7.52 2.54
N THR A 134 -3.18 6.67 1.54
CA THR A 134 -2.21 5.62 1.24
C THR A 134 -1.93 5.62 -0.26
N ALA A 135 -0.68 5.39 -0.64
CA ALA A 135 -0.28 5.30 -2.03
C ALA A 135 0.60 4.08 -2.30
N LEU A 136 0.54 3.54 -3.50
CA LEU A 136 1.60 2.70 -4.02
C LEU A 136 2.76 3.61 -4.40
N TRP A 137 3.90 3.40 -3.77
CA TRP A 137 5.14 4.15 -3.98
C TRP A 137 6.07 3.37 -4.89
N LEU A 138 6.35 3.90 -6.05
CA LEU A 138 7.31 3.36 -6.99
C LEU A 138 8.65 4.08 -6.78
N ASN A 139 9.42 3.55 -5.84
CA ASN A 139 10.71 4.11 -5.48
C ASN A 139 11.72 3.93 -6.62
N GLY A 140 12.28 5.02 -7.07
CA GLY A 140 13.29 5.08 -8.11
C GLY A 140 14.71 4.88 -7.59
N SER A 141 15.68 5.20 -8.43
CA SER A 141 17.11 5.08 -8.10
C SER A 141 17.73 6.41 -7.67
N ALA A 142 17.02 7.53 -7.81
CA ALA A 142 17.52 8.83 -7.38
C ALA A 142 17.60 8.91 -5.85
N PRO A 143 18.77 9.25 -5.27
CA PRO A 143 18.94 9.27 -3.81
C PRO A 143 18.04 10.27 -3.09
N ASP A 144 17.65 11.34 -3.78
CA ASP A 144 16.78 12.41 -3.28
C ASP A 144 15.27 12.10 -3.48
N GLY A 145 14.94 10.94 -4.08
CA GLY A 145 13.56 10.58 -4.42
C GLY A 145 12.94 11.44 -5.52
N GLY A 146 13.74 12.22 -6.25
CA GLY A 146 13.25 13.16 -7.27
C GLY A 146 12.54 12.49 -8.45
N ASP A 147 12.82 11.22 -8.71
CA ASP A 147 12.16 10.43 -9.74
C ASP A 147 11.06 9.50 -9.19
N ASP A 148 10.77 9.54 -7.89
CA ASP A 148 9.76 8.69 -7.26
C ASP A 148 8.35 9.01 -7.75
N LEU A 149 7.56 7.96 -7.96
CA LEU A 149 6.16 8.06 -8.36
C LEU A 149 5.24 7.52 -7.27
N LEU A 150 4.10 8.17 -7.09
CA LEU A 150 3.06 7.78 -6.14
C LEU A 150 1.74 7.57 -6.89
N ILE A 151 1.07 6.46 -6.60
CA ILE A 151 -0.27 6.14 -7.09
C ILE A 151 -1.20 6.08 -5.89
N PRO A 152 -2.00 7.13 -5.62
CA PRO A 152 -2.92 7.13 -4.48
C PRO A 152 -3.93 6.01 -4.58
N LEU A 153 -4.18 5.32 -3.47
CA LEU A 153 -5.21 4.29 -3.36
C LEU A 153 -6.57 4.93 -3.05
N SER A 154 -7.63 4.21 -3.36
CA SER A 154 -8.99 4.58 -2.99
C SER A 154 -9.34 4.03 -1.59
N PRO A 155 -10.00 4.82 -0.71
CA PRO A 155 -10.40 6.22 -0.93
C PRO A 155 -9.21 7.18 -0.90
N ALA A 156 -9.26 8.23 -1.72
CA ALA A 156 -8.25 9.29 -1.76
C ALA A 156 -8.79 10.57 -1.09
N PRO A 157 -7.92 11.40 -0.49
CA PRO A 157 -8.32 12.70 0.08
C PRO A 157 -8.88 13.65 -0.96
N LEU A 158 -9.60 14.68 -0.51
CA LEU A 158 -10.10 15.74 -1.37
C LEU A 158 -8.93 16.44 -2.11
N GLY A 159 -9.12 16.68 -3.41
CA GLY A 159 -8.11 17.27 -4.27
C GLY A 159 -7.10 16.28 -4.85
N VAL A 160 -7.14 15.02 -4.44
CA VAL A 160 -6.30 13.94 -4.96
C VAL A 160 -7.16 12.94 -5.73
N THR A 161 -6.74 12.59 -6.93
CA THR A 161 -7.42 11.58 -7.74
C THR A 161 -6.80 10.20 -7.47
N ALA A 162 -7.62 9.25 -6.97
CA ALA A 162 -7.19 7.86 -6.80
C ALA A 162 -6.73 7.26 -8.15
N HIS A 163 -5.71 6.42 -8.10
CA HIS A 163 -5.13 5.72 -9.25
C HIS A 163 -4.52 6.63 -10.34
N ARG A 164 -4.44 7.94 -10.13
CA ARG A 164 -3.62 8.81 -10.98
C ARG A 164 -2.15 8.67 -10.57
N ILE A 165 -1.25 8.65 -11.55
CA ILE A 165 0.20 8.64 -11.31
C ILE A 165 0.66 10.08 -11.06
N TYR A 166 1.30 10.31 -9.93
CA TYR A 166 1.89 11.60 -9.55
C TYR A 166 3.40 11.45 -9.37
N HIS A 167 4.15 12.50 -9.68
CA HIS A 167 5.47 12.65 -9.06
C HIS A 167 5.31 12.86 -7.55
N ALA A 168 6.24 12.34 -6.75
CA ALA A 168 6.13 12.38 -5.29
C ALA A 168 5.94 13.81 -4.77
N ALA A 169 6.72 14.77 -5.26
CA ALA A 169 6.61 16.18 -4.88
C ALA A 169 5.24 16.78 -5.23
N GLU A 170 4.66 16.41 -6.39
CA GLU A 170 3.33 16.88 -6.82
C GLU A 170 2.24 16.41 -5.85
N LEU A 171 2.24 15.11 -5.51
CA LEU A 171 1.24 14.56 -4.60
C LEU A 171 1.36 15.15 -3.20
N LEU A 172 2.58 15.21 -2.65
CA LEU A 172 2.80 15.76 -1.30
C LEU A 172 2.37 17.20 -1.23
N ALA A 173 2.71 18.04 -2.22
CA ALA A 173 2.23 19.41 -2.30
C ALA A 173 0.70 19.52 -2.44
N ALA A 174 0.05 18.58 -3.13
CA ALA A 174 -1.42 18.55 -3.24
C ALA A 174 -2.09 18.19 -1.90
N LEU A 175 -1.48 17.31 -1.10
CA LEU A 175 -1.98 16.92 0.22
C LEU A 175 -1.84 18.03 1.27
N GLU A 176 -0.83 18.90 1.15
CA GLU A 176 -0.61 20.02 2.05
C GLU A 176 -1.54 21.22 1.79
N ARG A 177 -2.18 21.25 0.61
CA ARG A 177 -3.12 22.34 0.31
C ARG A 177 -4.38 22.20 1.15
N PRO A 178 -4.80 23.24 1.87
CA PRO A 178 -6.10 23.21 2.54
C PRO A 178 -7.18 23.00 1.47
N PRO A 179 -8.26 22.24 1.78
CA PRO A 179 -9.35 22.06 0.85
C PRO A 179 -9.89 23.43 0.43
N LEU A 180 -9.89 23.70 -0.86
CA LEU A 180 -10.40 24.96 -1.40
C LEU A 180 -11.86 25.13 -1.00
N GLY A 181 -12.11 26.04 -0.03
CA GLY A 181 -13.34 26.77 0.12
C GLY A 181 -14.56 26.05 0.65
N GLY A 182 -14.67 25.92 1.97
CA GLY A 182 -15.92 26.25 2.60
C GLY A 182 -15.91 27.75 2.92
N THR A 183 -16.39 28.61 2.03
CA THR A 183 -16.75 29.96 2.41
C THR A 183 -17.79 29.83 3.52
N ALA A 184 -17.38 30.05 4.77
CA ALA A 184 -18.29 30.24 5.86
C ALA A 184 -19.10 31.50 5.51
N VAL A 185 -20.28 31.30 4.95
CA VAL A 185 -21.30 32.37 4.91
C VAL A 185 -21.68 32.58 6.37
N LEU A 186 -21.00 33.50 7.02
CA LEU A 186 -21.48 34.13 8.24
C LEU A 186 -22.82 34.82 7.88
N LEU A 187 -23.92 34.10 8.14
CA LEU A 187 -25.23 34.74 8.22
C LEU A 187 -25.18 35.71 9.40
N SER A 188 -24.80 36.95 9.11
CA SER A 188 -25.07 38.07 9.95
C SER A 188 -26.59 38.22 10.04
N GLN A 189 -27.17 37.72 11.14
CA GLN A 189 -28.54 38.12 11.50
C GLN A 189 -28.44 39.48 12.20
N GLY A 190 -28.94 40.53 11.51
CA GLY A 190 -29.32 41.78 12.10
C GLY A 190 -30.69 41.70 12.79
#